data_61acc346533c121a532d2d903cf522d9
#
_entry.id   61acc346533c121a532d2d903cf522d9
#
_cell.length_a   1.000
_cell.length_b   1.000
_cell.length_c   1.000
_cell.angle_alpha   90.00
_cell.angle_beta   90.00
_cell.angle_gamma   90.00
#
_symmetry.space_group_name_H-M   'P 1'
#
loop_
_entity.id
_entity.type
_entity.pdbx_description
1 polymer ?
#
loop_
_entity_poly.entity_id
_entity_poly.type
_entity_poly.pdbx_seq_one_letter_code
_entity_poly.pdbx_strand_id
1 'polypeptide(L)'
;MNSKLRRTTLGSLALLTLTSLLSFSGPAFAQNFPTKPIKLIIPHAAGGNSDAFGRILAQKLSDRMGQQVVVENKVGAGGTIAVAFTAKSAPDGYTLVVADNGTQSIAPTLYGAKLQYDVFKDFSPITLAATFPAVILIHPSVQAKTPKEFVALVKSQPGKFTFSSAGTGNGSHLALELFRSAAGGLDMVHIPYKGGAPA
;
A
#
# COMPACT_ATOMS: atom_id res chain seq x y z
N MET A 1 -26.46 70.52 -9.31
CA MET A 1 -25.40 69.77 -8.67
C MET A 1 -24.70 68.94 -9.76
N ASN A 2 -23.47 69.36 -10.13
CA ASN A 2 -22.82 69.03 -11.38
C ASN A 2 -22.53 67.57 -11.63
N SER A 3 -22.93 67.08 -12.81
CA SER A 3 -22.70 65.66 -13.24
C SER A 3 -21.22 65.28 -13.29
N LYS A 4 -20.31 66.19 -13.35
CA LYS A 4 -18.86 66.01 -13.29
C LYS A 4 -18.38 65.59 -11.88
N LEU A 5 -18.97 66.19 -10.82
CA LEU A 5 -18.63 65.83 -9.43
C LEU A 5 -19.07 64.42 -9.05
N ARG A 6 -20.18 63.94 -9.57
CA ARG A 6 -20.67 62.56 -9.32
C ARG A 6 -19.81 61.50 -10.01
N ARG A 7 -19.23 61.83 -11.18
CA ARG A 7 -18.35 60.86 -11.90
C ARG A 7 -16.99 60.73 -11.24
N THR A 8 -16.44 61.79 -10.67
CA THR A 8 -15.16 61.72 -9.94
C THR A 8 -15.27 61.00 -8.60
N THR A 9 -16.35 61.20 -7.85
CA THR A 9 -16.58 60.50 -6.57
C THR A 9 -16.84 58.98 -6.74
N LEU A 10 -17.55 58.58 -7.81
CA LEU A 10 -17.76 57.16 -8.15
C LEU A 10 -16.47 56.48 -8.60
N GLY A 11 -15.63 57.18 -9.37
CA GLY A 11 -14.32 56.63 -9.76
C GLY A 11 -13.34 56.45 -8.61
N SER A 12 -13.32 57.41 -7.67
CA SER A 12 -12.47 57.33 -6.47
C SER A 12 -12.93 56.22 -5.50
N LEU A 13 -14.24 55.99 -5.37
CA LEU A 13 -14.77 54.93 -4.53
C LEU A 13 -14.49 53.54 -5.11
N ALA A 14 -14.57 53.38 -6.44
CA ALA A 14 -14.24 52.11 -7.13
C ALA A 14 -12.74 51.79 -7.05
N LEU A 15 -11.87 52.79 -7.08
CA LEU A 15 -10.43 52.60 -6.95
C LEU A 15 -10.02 52.23 -5.53
N LEU A 16 -10.68 52.78 -4.50
CA LEU A 16 -10.46 52.39 -3.10
C LEU A 16 -10.93 50.96 -2.76
N THR A 17 -12.03 50.53 -3.38
CA THR A 17 -12.51 49.13 -3.17
C THR A 17 -11.62 48.12 -3.90
N LEU A 18 -11.02 48.46 -5.04
CA LEU A 18 -10.13 47.56 -5.77
C LEU A 18 -8.78 47.38 -5.05
N THR A 19 -8.26 48.42 -4.39
CA THR A 19 -7.03 48.36 -3.59
C THR A 19 -7.21 47.57 -2.30
N SER A 20 -8.40 47.58 -1.67
CA SER A 20 -8.66 46.81 -0.48
C SER A 20 -8.80 45.28 -0.71
N LEU A 21 -9.19 44.86 -1.94
CA LEU A 21 -9.22 43.43 -2.31
C LEU A 21 -7.83 42.82 -2.58
N LEU A 22 -6.85 43.64 -2.98
CA LEU A 22 -5.47 43.15 -3.21
C LEU A 22 -4.65 43.01 -1.92
N SER A 23 -5.08 43.61 -0.80
CA SER A 23 -4.34 43.56 0.46
C SER A 23 -4.54 42.28 1.27
N PHE A 24 -5.44 41.38 0.85
CA PHE A 24 -5.71 40.08 1.53
C PHE A 24 -4.86 38.91 1.00
N SER A 25 -3.94 39.14 0.06
CA SER A 25 -2.96 38.13 -0.33
C SER A 25 -1.85 38.07 0.72
N GLY A 26 -2.18 37.56 1.92
CA GLY A 26 -1.19 37.21 2.89
C GLY A 26 -0.20 36.20 2.27
N PRO A 27 1.09 36.21 2.64
CA PRO A 27 2.03 35.21 2.17
C PRO A 27 1.47 33.84 2.52
N ALA A 28 1.17 33.03 1.52
CA ALA A 28 0.90 31.62 1.71
C ALA A 28 2.21 31.01 2.22
N PHE A 29 2.39 30.93 3.53
CA PHE A 29 3.47 30.16 4.10
C PHE A 29 3.22 28.71 3.69
N ALA A 30 4.07 28.19 2.81
CA ALA A 30 4.12 26.76 2.56
C ALA A 30 4.32 26.10 3.91
N GLN A 31 3.32 25.35 4.38
CA GLN A 31 3.44 24.64 5.64
C GLN A 31 4.65 23.71 5.52
N ASN A 32 5.61 23.88 6.43
CA ASN A 32 6.75 22.96 6.51
C ASN A 32 6.21 21.54 6.73
N PHE A 33 6.30 20.69 5.72
CA PHE A 33 5.94 19.29 5.82
C PHE A 33 7.22 18.44 5.80
N PRO A 34 7.33 17.45 6.68
CA PRO A 34 6.45 17.10 7.80
C PRO A 34 6.78 17.88 9.10
N THR A 35 5.76 18.18 9.93
CA THR A 35 5.92 18.83 11.25
C THR A 35 5.68 17.87 12.42
N LYS A 36 5.20 16.66 12.14
CA LYS A 36 4.90 15.60 13.12
C LYS A 36 5.33 14.24 12.55
N PRO A 37 5.46 13.20 13.37
CA PRO A 37 5.81 11.87 12.91
C PRO A 37 4.84 11.34 11.86
N ILE A 38 5.38 10.62 10.86
CA ILE A 38 4.64 9.94 9.80
C ILE A 38 4.46 8.48 10.19
N LYS A 39 3.27 7.92 10.00
CA LYS A 39 3.00 6.48 10.15
C LYS A 39 3.22 5.76 8.82
N LEU A 40 4.01 4.70 8.84
CA LEU A 40 4.16 3.79 7.71
C LEU A 40 3.52 2.45 8.05
N ILE A 41 2.37 2.19 7.48
CA ILE A 41 1.58 0.98 7.73
C ILE A 41 2.11 -0.16 6.86
N ILE A 42 2.40 -1.30 7.51
CA ILE A 42 2.87 -2.52 6.85
C ILE A 42 1.77 -3.59 6.95
N PRO A 43 1.31 -4.17 5.82
CA PRO A 43 0.15 -5.06 5.79
C PRO A 43 0.41 -6.48 6.30
N HIS A 44 1.65 -6.81 6.61
CA HIS A 44 2.08 -8.16 6.98
C HIS A 44 2.79 -8.20 8.34
N ALA A 45 2.95 -9.41 8.89
CA ALA A 45 3.61 -9.63 10.16
C ALA A 45 5.06 -9.15 10.15
N ALA A 46 5.52 -8.71 11.31
CA ALA A 46 6.90 -8.31 11.54
C ALA A 46 7.88 -9.46 11.19
N GLY A 47 9.08 -9.10 10.70
CA GLY A 47 10.12 -10.04 10.29
C GLY A 47 9.97 -10.58 8.86
N GLY A 48 8.88 -10.31 8.16
CA GLY A 48 8.72 -10.63 6.73
C GLY A 48 9.42 -9.61 5.82
N ASN A 49 9.49 -9.94 4.52
CA ASN A 49 10.14 -9.08 3.52
C ASN A 49 9.54 -7.65 3.47
N SER A 50 8.22 -7.52 3.56
CA SER A 50 7.55 -6.21 3.58
C SER A 50 7.90 -5.39 4.83
N ASP A 51 8.04 -6.05 5.99
CA ASP A 51 8.43 -5.40 7.24
C ASP A 51 9.90 -4.95 7.20
N ALA A 52 10.80 -5.84 6.79
CA ALA A 52 12.21 -5.52 6.65
C ALA A 52 12.43 -4.33 5.68
N PHE A 53 11.79 -4.38 4.52
CA PHE A 53 11.81 -3.28 3.56
C PHE A 53 11.22 -1.99 4.16
N GLY A 54 10.04 -2.07 4.79
CA GLY A 54 9.38 -0.92 5.39
C GLY A 54 10.21 -0.23 6.47
N ARG A 55 10.93 -1.00 7.29
CA ARG A 55 11.84 -0.43 8.31
C ARG A 55 13.04 0.27 7.70
N ILE A 56 13.66 -0.30 6.66
CA ILE A 56 14.75 0.35 5.91
C ILE A 56 14.26 1.65 5.27
N LEU A 57 13.08 1.62 4.64
CA LEU A 57 12.47 2.80 4.04
C LEU A 57 12.15 3.86 5.09
N ALA A 58 11.54 3.49 6.22
CA ALA A 58 11.20 4.39 7.31
C ALA A 58 12.44 5.10 7.87
N GLN A 59 13.54 4.36 8.07
CA GLN A 59 14.81 4.95 8.53
C GLN A 59 15.33 5.99 7.53
N LYS A 60 15.39 5.64 6.24
CA LYS A 60 15.89 6.55 5.19
C LYS A 60 15.01 7.78 5.00
N LEU A 61 13.70 7.62 5.13
CA LEU A 61 12.78 8.76 5.08
C LEU A 61 12.95 9.65 6.31
N SER A 62 13.08 9.07 7.51
CA SER A 62 13.32 9.84 8.73
C SER A 62 14.59 10.68 8.63
N ASP A 63 15.69 10.09 8.15
CA ASP A 63 16.96 10.79 7.96
C ASP A 63 16.84 11.97 6.98
N ARG A 64 16.05 11.80 5.92
CA ARG A 64 15.91 12.84 4.88
C ARG A 64 14.89 13.92 5.20
N MET A 65 13.83 13.57 5.90
CA MET A 65 12.70 14.48 6.16
C MET A 65 12.85 15.20 7.50
N GLY A 66 13.81 14.82 8.36
CA GLY A 66 14.00 15.40 9.68
C GLY A 66 12.87 15.12 10.66
N GLN A 67 11.98 14.18 10.32
CA GLN A 67 10.86 13.74 11.15
C GLN A 67 10.80 12.22 11.22
N GLN A 68 10.41 11.70 12.36
CA GLN A 68 10.32 10.26 12.57
C GLN A 68 9.27 9.61 11.67
N VAL A 69 9.64 8.52 11.00
CA VAL A 69 8.70 7.63 10.31
C VAL A 69 8.54 6.35 11.13
N VAL A 70 7.34 6.16 11.68
CA VAL A 70 7.03 5.07 12.62
C VAL A 70 6.36 3.93 11.84
N VAL A 71 6.97 2.74 11.89
CA VAL A 71 6.41 1.52 11.26
C VAL A 71 5.37 0.90 12.18
N GLU A 72 4.20 0.61 11.63
CA GLU A 72 3.09 -0.07 12.31
C GLU A 72 2.59 -1.25 11.47
N ASN A 73 2.72 -2.48 12.00
CA ASN A 73 2.22 -3.68 11.32
C ASN A 73 0.73 -3.88 11.63
N LYS A 74 -0.12 -3.90 10.57
CA LYS A 74 -1.56 -4.23 10.64
C LYS A 74 -1.82 -5.47 9.79
N VAL A 75 -1.94 -6.61 10.44
CA VAL A 75 -2.00 -7.90 9.76
C VAL A 75 -3.43 -8.38 9.55
N GLY A 76 -3.65 -9.21 8.53
CA GLY A 76 -4.90 -9.96 8.31
C GLY A 76 -5.50 -9.76 6.93
N ALA A 77 -6.32 -10.72 6.53
CA ALA A 77 -7.04 -10.79 5.25
C ALA A 77 -6.14 -10.48 4.02
N GLY A 78 -4.96 -11.13 3.96
CA GLY A 78 -4.01 -10.91 2.86
C GLY A 78 -3.46 -9.48 2.75
N GLY A 79 -3.53 -8.68 3.84
CA GLY A 79 -3.06 -7.29 3.88
C GLY A 79 -4.18 -6.24 3.71
N THR A 80 -5.39 -6.63 3.33
CA THR A 80 -6.49 -5.69 3.05
C THR A 80 -6.92 -4.89 4.28
N ILE A 81 -6.73 -5.41 5.50
CA ILE A 81 -7.02 -4.67 6.75
C ILE A 81 -6.16 -3.42 6.86
N ALA A 82 -4.85 -3.52 6.59
CA ALA A 82 -3.93 -2.39 6.63
C ALA A 82 -4.28 -1.32 5.59
N VAL A 83 -4.60 -1.76 4.38
CA VAL A 83 -4.93 -0.87 3.27
C VAL A 83 -6.27 -0.15 3.53
N ALA A 84 -7.29 -0.88 4.01
CA ALA A 84 -8.57 -0.28 4.41
C ALA A 84 -8.43 0.71 5.58
N PHE A 85 -7.55 0.44 6.54
CA PHE A 85 -7.22 1.39 7.60
C PHE A 85 -6.62 2.69 7.04
N THR A 86 -5.68 2.57 6.10
CA THR A 86 -5.04 3.75 5.48
C THR A 86 -6.03 4.52 4.62
N ALA A 87 -6.90 3.86 3.86
CA ALA A 87 -7.95 4.49 3.07
C ALA A 87 -8.89 5.37 3.91
N LYS A 88 -9.11 4.99 5.16
CA LYS A 88 -9.96 5.73 6.11
C LYS A 88 -9.21 6.78 6.94
N SER A 89 -7.89 6.89 6.77
CA SER A 89 -7.06 7.89 7.46
C SER A 89 -7.21 9.26 6.81
N ALA A 90 -6.84 10.32 7.55
CA ALA A 90 -6.83 11.67 7.00
C ALA A 90 -5.88 11.77 5.79
N PRO A 91 -6.26 12.41 4.67
CA PRO A 91 -5.42 12.55 3.47
C PRO A 91 -4.39 13.69 3.62
N ASP A 92 -3.73 13.76 4.76
CA ASP A 92 -2.79 14.82 5.14
C ASP A 92 -1.31 14.46 4.90
N GLY A 93 -1.03 13.28 4.33
CA GLY A 93 0.32 12.77 4.06
C GLY A 93 1.02 12.14 5.27
N TYR A 94 0.39 12.09 6.45
CA TYR A 94 1.01 11.52 7.65
C TYR A 94 0.69 10.05 7.90
N THR A 95 -0.12 9.43 7.04
CA THR A 95 -0.35 7.98 7.06
C THR A 95 -0.05 7.41 5.68
N LEU A 96 1.00 6.62 5.60
CA LEU A 96 1.44 5.93 4.39
C LEU A 96 1.22 4.44 4.55
N VAL A 97 1.10 3.72 3.44
CA VAL A 97 1.04 2.26 3.43
C VAL A 97 2.00 1.67 2.40
N VAL A 98 2.69 0.62 2.77
CA VAL A 98 3.39 -0.25 1.82
C VAL A 98 2.36 -1.21 1.24
N ALA A 99 1.84 -0.87 0.08
CA ALA A 99 0.89 -1.72 -0.63
C ALA A 99 1.63 -2.69 -1.57
N ASP A 100 1.01 -3.80 -1.89
CA ASP A 100 1.54 -4.84 -2.77
C ASP A 100 0.53 -5.26 -3.85
N ASN A 101 0.95 -6.14 -4.77
CA ASN A 101 0.08 -6.66 -5.81
C ASN A 101 -1.13 -7.42 -5.25
N GLY A 102 -1.01 -8.06 -4.09
CA GLY A 102 -2.12 -8.72 -3.41
C GLY A 102 -3.23 -7.75 -3.08
N THR A 103 -2.86 -6.65 -2.44
CA THR A 103 -3.81 -5.63 -1.98
C THR A 103 -4.31 -4.69 -3.07
N GLN A 104 -3.51 -4.40 -4.10
CA GLN A 104 -3.87 -3.42 -5.12
C GLN A 104 -4.43 -4.04 -6.40
N SER A 105 -4.01 -5.25 -6.77
CA SER A 105 -4.40 -5.86 -8.04
C SER A 105 -5.31 -7.09 -7.86
N ILE A 106 -5.04 -7.92 -6.85
CA ILE A 106 -5.75 -9.18 -6.63
C ILE A 106 -7.01 -8.98 -5.79
N ALA A 107 -6.91 -8.24 -4.70
CA ALA A 107 -8.01 -8.03 -3.76
C ALA A 107 -9.28 -7.43 -4.41
N PRO A 108 -9.21 -6.46 -5.34
CA PRO A 108 -10.40 -5.96 -6.01
C PRO A 108 -11.22 -7.04 -6.71
N THR A 109 -10.56 -7.96 -7.40
CA THR A 109 -11.23 -9.08 -8.07
C THR A 109 -11.70 -10.15 -7.08
N LEU A 110 -10.87 -10.48 -6.09
CA LEU A 110 -11.15 -11.56 -5.14
C LEU A 110 -12.29 -11.23 -4.19
N TYR A 111 -12.34 -9.99 -3.68
CA TYR A 111 -13.34 -9.57 -2.70
C TYR A 111 -14.52 -8.81 -3.32
N GLY A 112 -14.36 -8.23 -4.51
CA GLY A 112 -15.41 -7.48 -5.19
C GLY A 112 -16.04 -6.42 -4.28
N ALA A 113 -17.36 -6.38 -4.18
CA ALA A 113 -18.09 -5.41 -3.36
C ALA A 113 -17.86 -5.51 -1.84
N LYS A 114 -17.20 -6.58 -1.36
CA LYS A 114 -16.82 -6.74 0.06
C LYS A 114 -15.52 -6.04 0.40
N LEU A 115 -14.74 -5.57 -0.60
CA LEU A 115 -13.52 -4.81 -0.37
C LEU A 115 -13.86 -3.45 0.26
N GLN A 116 -13.15 -3.08 1.31
CA GLN A 116 -13.45 -1.88 2.10
C GLN A 116 -12.65 -0.63 1.66
N TYR A 117 -12.10 -0.64 0.45
CA TYR A 117 -11.40 0.48 -0.17
C TYR A 117 -11.47 0.40 -1.69
N ASP A 118 -11.31 1.54 -2.35
CA ASP A 118 -11.18 1.67 -3.80
C ASP A 118 -9.72 2.01 -4.13
N VAL A 119 -9.04 1.14 -4.87
CA VAL A 119 -7.61 1.29 -5.19
C VAL A 119 -7.28 2.55 -6.01
N PHE A 120 -8.26 3.10 -6.72
CA PHE A 120 -8.09 4.27 -7.58
C PHE A 120 -8.54 5.59 -6.93
N LYS A 121 -9.51 5.52 -6.00
CA LYS A 121 -10.11 6.73 -5.40
C LYS A 121 -9.55 7.07 -4.03
N ASP A 122 -9.18 6.05 -3.24
CA ASP A 122 -8.83 6.27 -1.84
C ASP A 122 -7.34 6.49 -1.62
N PHE A 123 -6.51 6.43 -2.68
CA PHE A 123 -5.05 6.52 -2.57
C PHE A 123 -4.44 7.47 -3.60
N SER A 124 -3.38 8.12 -3.17
CA SER A 124 -2.43 8.82 -4.05
C SER A 124 -1.15 7.98 -4.13
N PRO A 125 -0.89 7.25 -5.24
CA PRO A 125 0.32 6.44 -5.36
C PRO A 125 1.55 7.35 -5.43
N ILE A 126 2.61 6.97 -4.71
CA ILE A 126 3.86 7.73 -4.65
C ILE A 126 4.87 7.16 -5.65
N THR A 127 5.21 5.88 -5.49
CA THR A 127 6.19 5.21 -6.35
C THR A 127 6.14 3.70 -6.18
N LEU A 128 6.67 2.97 -7.19
CA LEU A 128 7.07 1.57 -7.03
C LEU A 128 8.39 1.53 -6.26
N ALA A 129 8.31 1.22 -4.98
CA ALA A 129 9.43 1.34 -4.07
C ALA A 129 10.41 0.14 -4.13
N ALA A 130 9.91 -1.07 -4.40
CA ALA A 130 10.73 -2.27 -4.57
C ALA A 130 9.99 -3.37 -5.36
N THR A 131 10.74 -4.29 -5.93
CA THR A 131 10.24 -5.54 -6.51
C THR A 131 10.98 -6.72 -5.90
N PHE A 132 10.24 -7.79 -5.62
CA PHE A 132 10.81 -9.01 -5.05
C PHE A 132 10.48 -10.20 -5.95
N PRO A 133 11.47 -11.03 -6.34
CA PRO A 133 11.20 -12.26 -7.04
C PRO A 133 10.48 -13.24 -6.13
N ALA A 134 9.50 -13.98 -6.65
CA ALA A 134 8.92 -15.12 -5.96
C ALA A 134 9.81 -16.35 -6.16
N VAL A 135 10.01 -17.11 -5.08
CA VAL A 135 10.73 -18.40 -5.13
C VAL A 135 9.89 -19.49 -4.47
N ILE A 136 9.99 -20.70 -4.99
CA ILE A 136 9.39 -21.88 -4.36
C ILE A 136 10.44 -22.55 -3.50
N LEU A 137 10.15 -22.69 -2.22
CA LEU A 137 10.98 -23.41 -1.26
C LEU A 137 10.28 -24.70 -0.84
N ILE A 138 11.03 -25.77 -0.72
CA ILE A 138 10.55 -27.05 -0.20
C ILE A 138 11.38 -27.45 1.02
N HIS A 139 10.73 -28.09 2.00
CA HIS A 139 11.43 -28.59 3.16
C HIS A 139 12.41 -29.72 2.77
N PRO A 140 13.59 -29.85 3.39
CA PRO A 140 14.58 -30.88 3.05
C PRO A 140 14.07 -32.33 3.14
N SER A 141 13.01 -32.59 3.91
CA SER A 141 12.38 -33.92 3.98
C SER A 141 11.61 -34.30 2.71
N VAL A 142 11.29 -33.33 1.84
CA VAL A 142 10.61 -33.58 0.56
C VAL A 142 11.64 -34.13 -0.44
N GLN A 143 11.41 -35.36 -0.88
CA GLN A 143 12.34 -36.08 -1.74
C GLN A 143 12.24 -35.63 -3.21
N ALA A 144 12.58 -34.37 -3.46
CA ALA A 144 12.66 -33.77 -4.80
C ALA A 144 13.81 -32.75 -4.85
N LYS A 145 14.60 -32.75 -5.91
CA LYS A 145 15.72 -31.83 -6.11
C LYS A 145 15.47 -30.85 -7.27
N THR A 146 14.46 -31.11 -8.07
CA THR A 146 14.07 -30.30 -9.23
C THR A 146 12.58 -30.03 -9.23
N PRO A 147 12.11 -28.95 -9.87
CA PRO A 147 10.68 -28.70 -10.02
C PRO A 147 9.92 -29.87 -10.69
N LYS A 148 10.55 -30.54 -11.67
CA LYS A 148 9.97 -31.70 -12.35
C LYS A 148 9.75 -32.89 -11.40
N GLU A 149 10.74 -33.19 -10.57
CA GLU A 149 10.63 -34.23 -9.55
C GLU A 149 9.57 -33.89 -8.52
N PHE A 150 9.52 -32.62 -8.07
CA PHE A 150 8.49 -32.16 -7.15
C PHE A 150 7.08 -32.31 -7.71
N VAL A 151 6.85 -31.90 -8.96
CA VAL A 151 5.57 -32.09 -9.64
C VAL A 151 5.19 -33.57 -9.73
N ALA A 152 6.12 -34.45 -10.11
CA ALA A 152 5.87 -35.89 -10.17
C ALA A 152 5.52 -36.48 -8.80
N LEU A 153 6.25 -36.06 -7.75
CA LEU A 153 6.02 -36.49 -6.39
C LEU A 153 4.63 -36.07 -5.89
N VAL A 154 4.23 -34.81 -6.09
CA VAL A 154 2.91 -34.33 -5.68
C VAL A 154 1.80 -35.06 -6.43
N LYS A 155 1.95 -35.29 -7.74
CA LYS A 155 0.97 -36.05 -8.54
C LYS A 155 0.81 -37.49 -8.11
N SER A 156 1.88 -38.12 -7.58
CA SER A 156 1.82 -39.51 -7.06
C SER A 156 1.12 -39.61 -5.69
N GLN A 157 0.89 -38.47 -4.99
CA GLN A 157 0.33 -38.43 -3.65
C GLN A 157 -0.67 -37.27 -3.50
N PRO A 158 -1.84 -37.30 -4.20
CA PRO A 158 -2.81 -36.23 -4.18
C PRO A 158 -3.26 -35.88 -2.77
N GLY A 159 -3.41 -34.57 -2.46
CA GLY A 159 -3.90 -34.07 -1.17
C GLY A 159 -2.94 -34.22 0.01
N LYS A 160 -1.77 -34.87 -0.16
CA LYS A 160 -0.83 -35.15 0.92
C LYS A 160 0.09 -33.97 1.25
N PHE A 161 0.36 -33.13 0.26
CA PHE A 161 1.25 -31.98 0.42
C PHE A 161 0.47 -30.74 0.80
N THR A 162 1.07 -29.93 1.66
CA THR A 162 0.57 -28.59 2.01
C THR A 162 1.50 -27.53 1.47
N PHE A 163 0.99 -26.33 1.27
CA PHE A 163 1.80 -25.16 0.98
C PHE A 163 1.37 -23.97 1.83
N SER A 164 2.33 -23.15 2.21
CA SER A 164 2.10 -21.94 3.00
C SER A 164 2.11 -20.69 2.11
N SER A 165 1.43 -19.65 2.57
CA SER A 165 1.48 -18.33 1.95
C SER A 165 1.38 -17.22 3.00
N ALA A 166 1.71 -15.99 2.61
CA ALA A 166 1.55 -14.81 3.46
C ALA A 166 0.08 -14.39 3.68
N GLY A 167 -0.87 -15.19 3.22
CA GLY A 167 -2.32 -14.98 3.39
C GLY A 167 -3.10 -15.19 2.09
N THR A 168 -4.39 -15.51 2.24
CA THR A 168 -5.28 -15.70 1.10
C THR A 168 -5.36 -14.42 0.26
N GLY A 169 -5.19 -14.54 -1.06
CA GLY A 169 -5.17 -13.42 -2.00
C GLY A 169 -3.86 -12.62 -2.02
N ASN A 170 -2.86 -12.99 -1.21
CA ASN A 170 -1.52 -12.41 -1.31
C ASN A 170 -0.78 -12.91 -2.55
N GLY A 171 0.21 -12.15 -3.01
CA GLY A 171 1.02 -12.50 -4.18
C GLY A 171 1.68 -13.89 -4.09
N SER A 172 2.12 -14.31 -2.91
CA SER A 172 2.69 -15.67 -2.69
C SER A 172 1.65 -16.78 -2.86
N HIS A 173 0.41 -16.55 -2.44
CA HIS A 173 -0.69 -17.49 -2.68
C HIS A 173 -0.95 -17.67 -4.18
N LEU A 174 -1.14 -16.55 -4.90
CA LEU A 174 -1.43 -16.63 -6.34
C LEU A 174 -0.26 -17.16 -7.17
N ALA A 175 0.99 -16.86 -6.79
CA ALA A 175 2.16 -17.43 -7.47
C ALA A 175 2.16 -18.96 -7.38
N LEU A 176 1.77 -19.51 -6.23
CA LEU A 176 1.70 -20.96 -6.08
C LEU A 176 0.46 -21.57 -6.73
N GLU A 177 -0.68 -20.89 -6.73
CA GLU A 177 -1.86 -21.32 -7.49
C GLU A 177 -1.57 -21.34 -9.01
N LEU A 178 -0.84 -20.34 -9.51
CA LEU A 178 -0.37 -20.32 -10.90
C LEU A 178 0.55 -21.51 -11.20
N PHE A 179 1.50 -21.80 -10.29
CA PHE A 179 2.37 -22.97 -10.43
C PHE A 179 1.57 -24.27 -10.44
N ARG A 180 0.62 -24.45 -9.52
CA ARG A 180 -0.27 -25.60 -9.43
C ARG A 180 -1.03 -25.82 -10.75
N SER A 181 -1.62 -24.74 -11.27
CA SER A 181 -2.37 -24.76 -12.53
C SER A 181 -1.47 -25.11 -13.71
N ALA A 182 -0.31 -24.45 -13.85
CA ALA A 182 0.65 -24.69 -14.92
C ALA A 182 1.22 -26.10 -14.91
N ALA A 183 1.32 -26.74 -13.73
CA ALA A 183 1.75 -28.12 -13.58
C ALA A 183 0.64 -29.17 -13.84
N GLY A 184 -0.55 -28.72 -14.31
CA GLY A 184 -1.69 -29.58 -14.63
C GLY A 184 -2.59 -29.92 -13.46
N GLY A 185 -2.74 -28.99 -12.50
CA GLY A 185 -3.68 -29.11 -11.38
C GLY A 185 -3.14 -29.97 -10.24
N LEU A 186 -2.06 -29.51 -9.57
CA LEU A 186 -1.53 -30.23 -8.41
C LEU A 186 -2.50 -30.16 -7.22
N ASP A 187 -2.85 -31.32 -6.67
CA ASP A 187 -3.68 -31.42 -5.49
C ASP A 187 -2.84 -31.22 -4.21
N MET A 188 -2.90 -30.01 -3.67
CA MET A 188 -2.17 -29.57 -2.47
C MET A 188 -3.07 -28.70 -1.60
N VAL A 189 -2.91 -28.78 -0.28
CA VAL A 189 -3.72 -28.00 0.68
C VAL A 189 -3.03 -26.68 1.02
N HIS A 190 -3.75 -25.58 0.84
CA HIS A 190 -3.25 -24.23 1.19
C HIS A 190 -3.40 -23.94 2.69
N ILE A 191 -2.30 -23.48 3.31
CA ILE A 191 -2.25 -23.02 4.71
C ILE A 191 -1.89 -21.53 4.73
N PRO A 192 -2.86 -20.61 4.90
CA PRO A 192 -2.59 -19.18 4.92
C PRO A 192 -2.05 -18.71 6.27
N TYR A 193 -1.02 -17.86 6.24
CA TYR A 193 -0.45 -17.18 7.39
C TYR A 193 -0.67 -15.66 7.33
N LYS A 194 -0.27 -14.93 8.39
CA LYS A 194 -0.43 -13.47 8.46
C LYS A 194 0.79 -12.70 7.93
N GLY A 195 1.54 -13.29 7.02
CA GLY A 195 2.78 -12.71 6.44
C GLY A 195 3.79 -13.78 6.10
N GLY A 196 4.88 -13.41 5.41
CA GLY A 196 5.90 -14.35 4.95
C GLY A 196 6.80 -14.90 6.06
N ALA A 197 6.99 -14.18 7.18
CA ALA A 197 7.84 -14.67 8.27
C ALA A 197 7.27 -15.91 8.99
N PRO A 198 5.96 -15.98 9.33
CA PRO A 198 5.38 -17.16 9.93
C PRO A 198 5.04 -18.26 8.89
N ALA A 199 5.06 -17.97 7.59
CA ALA A 199 4.76 -18.92 6.53
C ALA A 199 5.94 -19.81 6.18
#